data_996c6828b0907cefe19e117e84703395
#
_entry.id   996c6828b0907cefe19e117e84703395
#
_cell.length_a   1.000
_cell.length_b   1.000
_cell.length_c   1.000
_cell.angle_alpha   90.00
_cell.angle_beta   90.00
_cell.angle_gamma   90.00
#
_symmetry.space_group_name_H-M   'P 1'
#
loop_
_entity.id
_entity.type
_entity.pdbx_description
1 polymer ?
#
loop_
_entity_poly.entity_id
_entity_poly.type
_entity_poly.pdbx_seq_one_letter_code
_entity_poly.pdbx_strand_id
1 'polypeptide(L)'
;MTLLVNHPQLPEIRERLQQNIVLRRLPQRAFDELAATLAVVDYRKGDVLLSQGAHEMEQYFVIDGILKRVVASPEGKEMILRFAKEDDMDTSYAAWKLRTPAPYSIRAVTKARVAKLPLPQWVEFLDSHEELKEDFEYEVMFLMSEVMAHTITLHLLDAPGRVHRFMRKHADLAERVPKKELASYLNLSAETLSRLKHSGKI
;
A
#
# COMPACT_ATOMS: atom_id res chain seq x y z
N MET A 1 -17.18 8.02 5.24
CA MET A 1 -17.15 6.54 5.17
C MET A 1 -18.54 6.05 4.80
N THR A 2 -18.67 5.29 3.72
CA THR A 2 -19.95 4.78 3.19
C THR A 2 -19.74 3.31 2.84
N LEU A 3 -20.71 2.44 3.20
CA LEU A 3 -20.66 1.05 2.72
C LEU A 3 -20.69 1.01 1.20
N LEU A 4 -19.92 0.11 0.59
CA LEU A 4 -19.79 0.02 -0.86
C LEU A 4 -21.17 -0.18 -1.53
N VAL A 5 -22.01 -1.02 -0.98
CA VAL A 5 -23.37 -1.29 -1.51
C VAL A 5 -24.28 -0.06 -1.56
N ASN A 6 -24.00 0.96 -0.76
CA ASN A 6 -24.74 2.22 -0.70
C ASN A 6 -23.99 3.38 -1.38
N HIS A 7 -22.85 3.10 -2.02
CA HIS A 7 -22.02 4.15 -2.61
C HIS A 7 -22.61 4.59 -3.97
N PRO A 8 -22.73 5.91 -4.26
CA PRO A 8 -23.31 6.39 -5.51
C PRO A 8 -22.54 5.98 -6.76
N GLN A 9 -21.24 5.73 -6.63
CA GLN A 9 -20.36 5.23 -7.70
C GLN A 9 -20.10 3.72 -7.59
N LEU A 10 -21.04 2.95 -7.06
CA LEU A 10 -20.88 1.49 -6.86
C LEU A 10 -20.40 0.77 -8.13
N PRO A 11 -20.95 0.99 -9.35
CA PRO A 11 -20.50 0.25 -10.53
C PRO A 11 -19.03 0.48 -10.86
N GLU A 12 -18.57 1.73 -10.84
CA GLU A 12 -17.19 2.11 -11.14
C GLU A 12 -16.19 1.55 -10.10
N ILE A 13 -16.57 1.67 -8.83
CA ILE A 13 -15.72 1.15 -7.72
C ILE A 13 -15.64 -0.37 -7.79
N ARG A 14 -16.75 -1.04 -8.10
CA ARG A 14 -16.79 -2.49 -8.28
C ARG A 14 -15.85 -2.95 -9.39
N GLU A 15 -15.92 -2.31 -10.57
CA GLU A 15 -15.03 -2.59 -11.69
C GLU A 15 -13.55 -2.45 -11.29
N ARG A 16 -13.20 -1.38 -10.57
CA ARG A 16 -11.84 -1.18 -10.04
C ARG A 16 -11.43 -2.25 -9.04
N LEU A 17 -12.28 -2.61 -8.11
CA LEU A 17 -11.98 -3.66 -7.13
C LEU A 17 -11.79 -5.03 -7.79
N GLN A 18 -12.46 -5.30 -8.91
CA GLN A 18 -12.27 -6.51 -9.71
C GLN A 18 -10.93 -6.53 -10.47
N GLN A 19 -10.20 -5.41 -10.58
CA GLN A 19 -8.82 -5.37 -11.06
C GLN A 19 -7.80 -5.60 -9.95
N ASN A 20 -8.22 -5.50 -8.67
CA ASN A 20 -7.32 -5.64 -7.54
C ASN A 20 -6.58 -6.98 -7.56
N ILE A 21 -5.29 -6.95 -7.24
CA ILE A 21 -4.37 -8.09 -7.34
C ILE A 21 -4.86 -9.35 -6.61
N VAL A 22 -5.61 -9.19 -5.51
CA VAL A 22 -6.19 -10.29 -4.73
C VAL A 22 -7.61 -10.62 -5.20
N LEU A 23 -8.45 -9.60 -5.44
CA LEU A 23 -9.88 -9.77 -5.68
C LEU A 23 -10.25 -10.19 -7.11
N ARG A 24 -9.34 -10.04 -8.07
CA ARG A 24 -9.59 -10.28 -9.53
C ARG A 24 -10.04 -11.70 -9.87
N ARG A 25 -9.72 -12.67 -9.03
CA ARG A 25 -10.12 -14.08 -9.23
C ARG A 25 -11.35 -14.47 -8.43
N LEU A 26 -11.87 -13.55 -7.61
CA LEU A 26 -12.99 -13.86 -6.74
C LEU A 26 -14.26 -14.09 -7.56
N PRO A 27 -14.97 -15.24 -7.41
CA PRO A 27 -16.26 -15.48 -8.07
C PRO A 27 -17.26 -14.38 -7.73
N GLN A 28 -18.16 -14.07 -8.69
CA GLN A 28 -19.13 -12.98 -8.56
C GLN A 28 -19.92 -13.02 -7.25
N ARG A 29 -20.40 -14.20 -6.84
CA ARG A 29 -21.17 -14.39 -5.60
C ARG A 29 -20.36 -14.02 -4.36
N ALA A 30 -19.11 -14.50 -4.29
CA ALA A 30 -18.21 -14.20 -3.18
C ALA A 30 -17.81 -12.71 -3.17
N PHE A 31 -17.64 -12.09 -4.35
CA PHE A 31 -17.43 -10.66 -4.44
C PHE A 31 -18.62 -9.86 -3.91
N ASP A 32 -19.86 -10.28 -4.21
CA ASP A 32 -21.08 -9.61 -3.72
C ASP A 32 -21.19 -9.71 -2.18
N GLU A 33 -20.82 -10.85 -1.62
CA GLU A 33 -20.74 -11.07 -0.18
C GLU A 33 -19.71 -10.12 0.47
N LEU A 34 -18.49 -10.06 -0.07
CA LEU A 34 -17.44 -9.15 0.40
C LEU A 34 -17.87 -7.70 0.25
N ALA A 35 -18.46 -7.32 -0.87
CA ALA A 35 -18.88 -5.95 -1.15
C ALA A 35 -19.88 -5.39 -0.12
N ALA A 36 -20.68 -6.27 0.49
CA ALA A 36 -21.63 -5.88 1.54
C ALA A 36 -20.93 -5.43 2.84
N THR A 37 -19.68 -5.86 3.07
CA THR A 37 -18.90 -5.55 4.27
C THR A 37 -17.89 -4.41 4.06
N LEU A 38 -17.54 -4.12 2.80
CA LEU A 38 -16.55 -3.10 2.47
C LEU A 38 -17.06 -1.69 2.74
N ALA A 39 -16.25 -0.88 3.40
CA ALA A 39 -16.44 0.55 3.53
C ALA A 39 -15.54 1.31 2.56
N VAL A 40 -16.10 2.25 1.80
CA VAL A 40 -15.35 3.14 0.92
C VAL A 40 -15.04 4.44 1.66
N VAL A 41 -13.78 4.85 1.62
CA VAL A 41 -13.28 6.05 2.31
C VAL A 41 -12.37 6.84 1.38
N ASP A 42 -12.64 8.15 1.30
CA ASP A 42 -11.77 9.12 0.64
C ASP A 42 -10.81 9.73 1.68
N TYR A 43 -9.52 9.75 1.34
CA TYR A 43 -8.46 10.34 2.13
C TYR A 43 -7.83 11.53 1.39
N ARG A 44 -7.47 12.55 2.14
CA ARG A 44 -6.67 13.67 1.64
C ARG A 44 -5.18 13.29 1.70
N LYS A 45 -4.38 13.97 0.91
CA LYS A 45 -2.91 13.88 1.02
C LYS A 45 -2.47 14.12 2.46
N GLY A 46 -1.68 13.17 2.99
CA GLY A 46 -1.14 13.21 4.36
C GLY A 46 -1.99 12.51 5.42
N ASP A 47 -3.26 12.19 5.11
CA ASP A 47 -4.12 11.48 6.05
C ASP A 47 -3.52 10.12 6.42
N VAL A 48 -3.74 9.73 7.68
CA VAL A 48 -3.26 8.46 8.26
C VAL A 48 -4.39 7.43 8.20
N LEU A 49 -4.13 6.30 7.56
CA LEU A 49 -5.04 5.15 7.49
C LEU A 49 -4.79 4.19 8.66
N LEU A 50 -3.51 3.98 8.98
CA LEU A 50 -3.05 3.15 10.09
C LEU A 50 -1.88 3.85 10.77
N SER A 51 -1.89 3.92 12.09
CA SER A 51 -0.76 4.46 12.87
C SER A 51 0.19 3.35 13.29
N GLN A 52 1.50 3.62 13.24
CA GLN A 52 2.50 2.77 13.88
C GLN A 52 2.17 2.60 15.36
N GLY A 53 2.27 1.37 15.87
CA GLY A 53 1.90 1.03 17.23
C GLY A 53 0.41 0.68 17.43
N ALA A 54 -0.45 0.83 16.43
CA ALA A 54 -1.86 0.47 16.53
C ALA A 54 -2.05 -1.05 16.65
N HIS A 55 -3.06 -1.46 17.42
CA HIS A 55 -3.50 -2.86 17.55
C HIS A 55 -4.72 -3.17 16.67
N GLU A 56 -5.57 -2.18 16.43
CA GLU A 56 -6.68 -2.29 15.49
C GLU A 56 -6.16 -2.09 14.07
N MET A 57 -6.35 -3.08 13.24
CA MET A 57 -5.83 -3.12 11.88
C MET A 57 -6.93 -3.45 10.90
N GLU A 58 -6.78 -2.94 9.68
CA GLU A 58 -7.73 -3.13 8.59
C GLU A 58 -7.02 -3.70 7.36
N GLN A 59 -7.78 -4.35 6.51
CA GLN A 59 -7.40 -4.66 5.13
C GLN A 59 -7.81 -3.48 4.26
N TYR A 60 -6.90 -3.03 3.39
CA TYR A 60 -7.12 -1.94 2.44
C TYR A 60 -6.96 -2.43 1.00
N PHE A 61 -7.89 -2.04 0.13
CA PHE A 61 -7.83 -2.21 -1.31
C PHE A 61 -7.80 -0.82 -1.95
N VAL A 62 -6.76 -0.50 -2.69
CA VAL A 62 -6.58 0.84 -3.27
C VAL A 62 -7.42 0.95 -4.55
N ILE A 63 -8.39 1.86 -4.55
CA ILE A 63 -9.26 2.15 -5.70
C ILE A 63 -8.66 3.25 -6.55
N ASP A 64 -8.12 4.30 -5.90
CA ASP A 64 -7.51 5.46 -6.57
C ASP A 64 -6.46 6.08 -5.65
N GLY A 65 -5.40 6.64 -6.24
CA GLY A 65 -4.35 7.34 -5.54
C GLY A 65 -3.19 6.46 -5.07
N ILE A 66 -2.31 7.04 -4.27
CA ILE A 66 -1.06 6.41 -3.81
C ILE A 66 -0.99 6.47 -2.28
N LEU A 67 -0.72 5.33 -1.67
CA LEU A 67 -0.42 5.18 -0.26
C LEU A 67 1.07 4.91 -0.06
N LYS A 68 1.57 5.11 1.17
CA LYS A 68 2.92 4.72 1.60
C LYS A 68 2.89 4.00 2.95
N ARG A 69 3.74 3.00 3.13
CA ARG A 69 4.15 2.52 4.45
C ARG A 69 5.33 3.33 4.92
N VAL A 70 5.24 3.87 6.12
CA VAL A 70 6.29 4.71 6.70
C VAL A 70 6.55 4.31 8.14
N VAL A 71 7.83 4.17 8.50
CA VAL A 71 8.30 4.01 9.88
C VAL A 71 8.86 5.35 10.34
N ALA A 72 8.57 5.71 11.59
CA ALA A 72 9.17 6.85 12.24
C ALA A 72 10.03 6.39 13.41
N SER A 73 11.25 6.94 13.56
CA SER A 73 12.04 6.79 14.77
C SER A 73 11.49 7.68 15.89
N PRO A 74 11.87 7.45 17.17
CA PRO A 74 11.48 8.33 18.28
C PRO A 74 11.87 9.80 18.06
N GLU A 75 12.96 10.05 17.33
CA GLU A 75 13.46 11.39 16.98
C GLU A 75 12.72 12.01 15.78
N GLY A 76 11.70 11.32 15.24
CA GLY A 76 10.88 11.82 14.14
C GLY A 76 11.49 11.64 12.74
N LYS A 77 12.58 10.87 12.59
CA LYS A 77 13.10 10.54 11.27
C LYS A 77 12.21 9.49 10.62
N GLU A 78 11.69 9.80 9.45
CA GLU A 78 10.83 8.90 8.69
C GLU A 78 11.59 8.17 7.58
N MET A 79 11.23 6.90 7.36
CA MET A 79 11.67 6.08 6.24
C MET A 79 10.46 5.43 5.58
N ILE A 80 10.36 5.55 4.26
CA ILE A 80 9.29 4.90 3.48
C ILE A 80 9.74 3.51 3.09
N LEU A 81 8.91 2.51 3.38
CA LEU A 81 9.19 1.10 3.09
C LEU A 81 8.65 0.66 1.72
N ARG A 82 7.48 1.18 1.34
CA ARG A 82 6.86 0.92 0.03
C ARG A 82 5.80 1.97 -0.31
N PHE A 83 5.46 2.01 -1.59
CA PHE A 83 4.23 2.63 -2.09
C PHE A 83 3.22 1.55 -2.50
N ALA A 84 1.93 1.84 -2.33
CA ALA A 84 0.83 1.10 -2.90
C ALA A 84 0.01 2.06 -3.77
N LYS A 85 -0.44 1.59 -4.93
CA LYS A 85 -1.21 2.37 -5.91
C LYS A 85 -2.52 1.66 -6.23
N GLU A 86 -3.25 2.16 -7.23
CA GLU A 86 -4.45 1.51 -7.73
C GLU A 86 -4.19 0.02 -8.00
N ASP A 87 -5.20 -0.79 -7.76
CA ASP A 87 -5.23 -2.24 -7.91
C ASP A 87 -4.35 -3.02 -6.91
N ASP A 88 -3.55 -2.31 -6.09
CA ASP A 88 -2.79 -2.90 -4.98
C ASP A 88 -3.67 -3.10 -3.74
N MET A 89 -3.18 -3.92 -2.83
CA MET A 89 -3.64 -3.98 -1.45
C MET A 89 -2.60 -3.42 -0.48
N ASP A 90 -3.04 -3.02 0.70
CA ASP A 90 -2.16 -2.78 1.86
C ASP A 90 -2.77 -3.38 3.13
N THR A 91 -1.92 -3.86 4.05
CA THR A 91 -2.36 -4.59 5.23
C THR A 91 -1.23 -4.68 6.27
N SER A 92 -1.60 -4.83 7.53
CA SER A 92 -0.68 -5.24 8.61
C SER A 92 -0.95 -6.68 9.07
N TYR A 93 -1.40 -7.55 8.16
CA TYR A 93 -1.79 -8.94 8.45
C TYR A 93 -0.73 -9.71 9.24
N ALA A 94 0.56 -9.59 8.89
CA ALA A 94 1.61 -10.29 9.60
C ALA A 94 1.69 -9.86 11.08
N ALA A 95 1.64 -8.56 11.38
CA ALA A 95 1.64 -8.06 12.74
C ALA A 95 0.37 -8.50 13.50
N TRP A 96 -0.79 -8.42 12.85
CA TRP A 96 -2.04 -8.88 13.41
C TRP A 96 -2.00 -10.40 13.74
N LYS A 97 -1.52 -11.24 12.81
CA LYS A 97 -1.37 -12.68 13.02
C LYS A 97 -0.42 -13.01 14.17
N LEU A 98 0.65 -12.24 14.33
CA LEU A 98 1.63 -12.36 15.41
C LEU A 98 1.17 -11.70 16.71
N ARG A 99 0.01 -11.05 16.74
CA ARG A 99 -0.53 -10.30 17.89
C ARG A 99 0.43 -9.20 18.39
N THR A 100 1.15 -8.57 17.45
CA THR A 100 2.04 -7.44 17.72
C THR A 100 1.42 -6.13 17.22
N PRO A 101 1.83 -4.96 17.76
CA PRO A 101 1.41 -3.67 17.21
C PRO A 101 1.86 -3.51 15.77
N ALA A 102 1.17 -2.66 15.01
CA ALA A 102 1.54 -2.32 13.65
C ALA A 102 2.96 -1.71 13.61
N PRO A 103 3.91 -2.28 12.85
CA PRO A 103 5.30 -1.82 12.87
C PRO A 103 5.52 -0.56 12.03
N TYR A 104 4.52 -0.08 11.31
CA TYR A 104 4.57 1.10 10.43
C TYR A 104 3.21 1.81 10.41
N SER A 105 3.22 3.05 9.95
CA SER A 105 2.01 3.76 9.55
C SER A 105 1.71 3.56 8.07
N ILE A 106 0.41 3.61 7.70
CA ILE A 106 -0.04 3.72 6.30
C ILE A 106 -0.61 5.12 6.13
N ARG A 107 -0.09 5.89 5.14
CA ARG A 107 -0.50 7.27 4.89
C ARG A 107 -0.76 7.52 3.41
N ALA A 108 -1.68 8.42 3.12
CA ALA A 108 -1.98 8.86 1.76
C ALA A 108 -0.89 9.82 1.23
N VAL A 109 -0.28 9.48 0.09
CA VAL A 109 0.72 10.30 -0.61
C VAL A 109 0.05 11.35 -1.50
N THR A 110 -1.06 10.95 -2.12
CA THR A 110 -1.96 11.79 -2.93
C THR A 110 -3.34 11.81 -2.28
N LYS A 111 -4.32 12.50 -2.87
CA LYS A 111 -5.71 12.14 -2.60
C LYS A 111 -5.88 10.66 -2.95
N ALA A 112 -6.55 9.90 -2.11
CA ALA A 112 -6.73 8.46 -2.31
C ALA A 112 -8.13 8.01 -1.93
N ARG A 113 -8.63 6.99 -2.62
CA ARG A 113 -9.86 6.29 -2.29
C ARG A 113 -9.53 4.82 -2.05
N VAL A 114 -10.02 4.27 -0.97
CA VAL A 114 -9.80 2.87 -0.61
C VAL A 114 -11.11 2.20 -0.21
N ALA A 115 -11.24 0.92 -0.51
CA ALA A 115 -12.19 0.05 0.15
C ALA A 115 -11.47 -0.65 1.31
N LYS A 116 -12.11 -0.76 2.46
CA LYS A 116 -11.51 -1.33 3.66
C LYS A 116 -12.51 -2.09 4.51
N LEU A 117 -11.99 -3.01 5.32
CA LEU A 117 -12.74 -3.68 6.38
C LEU A 117 -11.77 -4.08 7.51
N PRO A 118 -12.27 -4.31 8.75
CA PRO A 118 -11.45 -4.79 9.86
C PRO A 118 -10.78 -6.12 9.53
N LEU A 119 -9.51 -6.30 9.93
CA LEU A 119 -8.78 -7.55 9.68
C LEU A 119 -9.48 -8.81 10.24
N PRO A 120 -10.13 -8.79 11.41
CA PRO A 120 -10.88 -9.97 11.86
C PRO A 120 -11.97 -10.39 10.86
N GLN A 121 -12.73 -9.45 10.31
CA GLN A 121 -13.76 -9.73 9.31
C GLN A 121 -13.16 -10.22 7.98
N TRP A 122 -12.02 -9.63 7.58
CA TRP A 122 -11.29 -10.09 6.40
C TRP A 122 -10.82 -11.53 6.55
N VAL A 123 -10.26 -11.89 7.71
CA VAL A 123 -9.80 -13.27 7.98
C VAL A 123 -10.96 -14.25 8.03
N GLU A 124 -12.08 -13.90 8.63
CA GLU A 124 -13.30 -14.73 8.63
C GLU A 124 -13.78 -14.99 7.20
N PHE A 125 -13.76 -13.97 6.34
CA PHE A 125 -14.08 -14.11 4.93
C PHE A 125 -13.08 -15.02 4.20
N LEU A 126 -11.78 -14.88 4.44
CA LEU A 126 -10.74 -15.75 3.89
C LEU A 126 -10.89 -17.20 4.33
N ASP A 127 -11.24 -17.44 5.60
CA ASP A 127 -11.43 -18.81 6.13
C ASP A 127 -12.61 -19.54 5.47
N SER A 128 -13.53 -18.80 4.84
CA SER A 128 -14.63 -19.34 4.03
C SER A 128 -14.28 -19.47 2.54
N HIS A 129 -13.10 -19.00 2.10
CA HIS A 129 -12.68 -18.96 0.70
C HIS A 129 -11.19 -19.34 0.57
N GLU A 130 -10.89 -20.64 0.63
CA GLU A 130 -9.52 -21.14 0.77
C GLU A 130 -8.59 -20.74 -0.38
N GLU A 131 -9.04 -20.80 -1.63
CA GLU A 131 -8.25 -20.35 -2.79
C GLU A 131 -7.88 -18.85 -2.70
N LEU A 132 -8.81 -18.02 -2.26
CA LEU A 132 -8.56 -16.60 -2.03
C LEU A 132 -7.56 -16.38 -0.90
N LYS A 133 -7.65 -17.19 0.16
CA LYS A 133 -6.73 -17.14 1.29
C LYS A 133 -5.31 -17.46 0.87
N GLU A 134 -5.10 -18.47 0.04
CA GLU A 134 -3.80 -18.83 -0.53
C GLU A 134 -3.25 -17.68 -1.39
N ASP A 135 -4.05 -17.13 -2.30
CA ASP A 135 -3.68 -15.98 -3.13
C ASP A 135 -3.32 -14.76 -2.26
N PHE A 136 -4.10 -14.47 -1.23
CA PHE A 136 -3.84 -13.36 -0.30
C PHE A 136 -2.54 -13.57 0.50
N GLU A 137 -2.33 -14.73 1.06
CA GLU A 137 -1.12 -15.04 1.84
C GLU A 137 0.13 -15.01 0.95
N TYR A 138 0.02 -15.46 -0.30
CA TYR A 138 1.07 -15.31 -1.30
C TYR A 138 1.41 -13.83 -1.54
N GLU A 139 0.40 -12.98 -1.75
CA GLU A 139 0.61 -11.54 -1.94
C GLU A 139 1.21 -10.87 -0.70
N VAL A 140 0.82 -11.28 0.51
CA VAL A 140 1.45 -10.79 1.76
C VAL A 140 2.94 -11.16 1.80
N MET A 141 3.29 -12.41 1.48
CA MET A 141 4.70 -12.84 1.41
C MET A 141 5.47 -12.08 0.32
N PHE A 142 4.86 -11.88 -0.83
CA PHE A 142 5.43 -11.10 -1.93
C PHE A 142 5.72 -9.66 -1.49
N LEU A 143 4.76 -8.99 -0.84
CA LEU A 143 4.94 -7.63 -0.30
C LEU A 143 6.08 -7.56 0.73
N MET A 144 6.21 -8.55 1.60
CA MET A 144 7.31 -8.62 2.57
C MET A 144 8.67 -8.81 1.86
N SER A 145 8.73 -9.67 0.85
CA SER A 145 9.92 -9.87 0.02
C SER A 145 10.33 -8.58 -0.71
N GLU A 146 9.36 -7.82 -1.23
CA GLU A 146 9.60 -6.52 -1.87
C GLU A 146 10.20 -5.49 -0.90
N VAL A 147 9.69 -5.40 0.32
CA VAL A 147 10.25 -4.53 1.37
C VAL A 147 11.67 -4.95 1.72
N MET A 148 11.93 -6.26 1.84
CA MET A 148 13.27 -6.79 2.07
C MET A 148 14.22 -6.44 0.91
N ALA A 149 13.80 -6.67 -0.33
CA ALA A 149 14.60 -6.35 -1.52
C ALA A 149 14.88 -4.84 -1.63
N HIS A 150 13.94 -3.99 -1.21
CA HIS A 150 14.16 -2.55 -1.11
C HIS A 150 15.20 -2.23 -0.04
N THR A 151 15.10 -2.80 1.15
CA THR A 151 16.09 -2.62 2.24
C THR A 151 17.50 -3.02 1.78
N ILE A 152 17.64 -4.17 1.14
CA ILE A 152 18.91 -4.61 0.55
C ILE A 152 19.45 -3.59 -0.47
N THR A 153 18.56 -3.04 -1.31
CA THR A 153 18.92 -2.00 -2.28
C THR A 153 19.49 -0.75 -1.61
N LEU A 154 18.89 -0.32 -0.49
CA LEU A 154 19.37 0.84 0.26
C LEU A 154 20.77 0.63 0.87
N HIS A 155 21.12 -0.60 1.19
CA HIS A 155 22.44 -0.92 1.74
C HIS A 155 23.51 -1.18 0.68
N LEU A 156 23.16 -1.77 -0.46
CA LEU A 156 24.13 -2.20 -1.46
C LEU A 156 24.38 -1.21 -2.59
N LEU A 157 23.41 -0.38 -2.94
CA LEU A 157 23.54 0.53 -4.06
C LEU A 157 23.88 1.96 -3.63
N ASP A 158 24.68 2.64 -4.44
CA ASP A 158 24.90 4.09 -4.34
C ASP A 158 23.65 4.89 -4.76
N ALA A 159 23.69 6.19 -4.58
CA ALA A 159 22.56 7.07 -4.85
C ALA A 159 22.03 6.99 -6.29
N PRO A 160 22.87 7.05 -7.35
CA PRO A 160 22.42 6.83 -8.74
C PRO A 160 21.80 5.45 -8.95
N GLY A 161 22.43 4.41 -8.44
CA GLY A 161 21.95 3.03 -8.58
C GLY A 161 20.56 2.81 -7.97
N ARG A 162 20.27 3.42 -6.82
CA ARG A 162 18.93 3.37 -6.18
C ARG A 162 17.88 4.03 -7.07
N VAL A 163 18.20 5.20 -7.64
CA VAL A 163 17.29 5.92 -8.53
C VAL A 163 17.02 5.12 -9.80
N HIS A 164 18.06 4.63 -10.48
CA HIS A 164 17.90 3.82 -11.69
C HIS A 164 17.08 2.55 -11.44
N ARG A 165 17.30 1.87 -10.31
CA ARG A 165 16.50 0.71 -9.93
C ARG A 165 15.04 1.06 -9.74
N PHE A 166 14.74 2.18 -9.05
CA PHE A 166 13.37 2.66 -8.86
C PHE A 166 12.70 2.99 -10.19
N MET A 167 13.34 3.78 -11.05
CA MET A 167 12.83 4.18 -12.35
C MET A 167 12.53 2.98 -13.25
N ARG A 168 13.38 1.95 -13.21
CA ARG A 168 13.17 0.73 -13.99
C ARG A 168 12.02 -0.12 -13.46
N LYS A 169 11.86 -0.20 -12.12
CA LYS A 169 10.88 -1.08 -11.47
C LYS A 169 9.50 -0.44 -11.33
N HIS A 170 9.45 0.87 -11.15
CA HIS A 170 8.27 1.64 -10.80
C HIS A 170 8.14 2.89 -11.69
N ALA A 171 8.26 2.71 -13.01
CA ALA A 171 8.24 3.81 -13.96
C ALA A 171 6.97 4.69 -13.84
N ASP A 172 5.84 4.06 -13.63
CA ASP A 172 4.53 4.70 -13.45
C ASP A 172 4.42 5.52 -12.14
N LEU A 173 5.08 5.08 -11.07
CA LEU A 173 5.14 5.83 -9.81
C LEU A 173 6.13 7.00 -9.87
N ALA A 174 7.18 6.89 -10.70
CA ALA A 174 8.24 7.90 -10.78
C ALA A 174 7.72 9.29 -11.19
N GLU A 175 6.66 9.35 -11.98
CA GLU A 175 6.03 10.59 -12.43
C GLU A 175 4.96 11.11 -11.45
N ARG A 176 4.36 10.21 -10.66
CA ARG A 176 3.21 10.50 -9.80
C ARG A 176 3.59 10.78 -8.34
N VAL A 177 4.67 10.15 -7.86
CA VAL A 177 5.14 10.32 -6.47
C VAL A 177 5.84 11.68 -6.33
N PRO A 178 5.47 12.51 -5.34
CA PRO A 178 6.15 13.77 -5.08
C PRO A 178 7.65 13.56 -4.83
N LYS A 179 8.50 14.44 -5.37
CA LYS A 179 9.97 14.32 -5.28
C LYS A 179 10.48 14.14 -3.84
N LYS A 180 9.83 14.80 -2.86
CA LYS A 180 10.18 14.66 -1.44
C LYS A 180 9.94 13.23 -0.94
N GLU A 181 8.82 12.62 -1.32
CA GLU A 181 8.48 11.25 -0.95
C GLU A 181 9.42 10.24 -1.64
N LEU A 182 9.71 10.46 -2.91
CA LEU A 182 10.67 9.64 -3.65
C LEU A 182 12.07 9.73 -3.03
N ALA A 183 12.54 10.91 -2.67
CA ALA A 183 13.82 11.09 -1.99
C ALA A 183 13.86 10.34 -0.66
N SER A 184 12.80 10.42 0.16
CA SER A 184 12.67 9.69 1.41
C SER A 184 12.70 8.17 1.20
N TYR A 185 11.97 7.65 0.20
CA TYR A 185 11.99 6.23 -0.17
C TYR A 185 13.39 5.74 -0.56
N LEU A 186 14.14 6.55 -1.31
CA LEU A 186 15.50 6.22 -1.76
C LEU A 186 16.57 6.48 -0.70
N ASN A 187 16.19 6.93 0.51
CA ASN A 187 17.09 7.38 1.56
C ASN A 187 18.08 8.44 1.05
N LEU A 188 17.54 9.46 0.35
CA LEU A 188 18.26 10.61 -0.18
C LEU A 188 17.64 11.90 0.33
N SER A 189 18.42 13.00 0.32
CA SER A 189 17.82 14.35 0.43
C SER A 189 17.19 14.75 -0.91
N ALA A 190 16.16 15.61 -0.85
CA ALA A 190 15.55 16.17 -2.06
C ALA A 190 16.56 16.92 -2.94
N GLU A 191 17.56 17.56 -2.33
CA GLU A 191 18.66 18.26 -3.01
C GLU A 191 19.56 17.27 -3.75
N THR A 192 19.92 16.14 -3.11
CA THR A 192 20.73 15.10 -3.74
C THR A 192 20.00 14.51 -4.95
N LEU A 193 18.72 14.21 -4.83
CA LEU A 193 17.91 13.71 -5.95
C LEU A 193 17.84 14.73 -7.09
N SER A 194 17.65 16.03 -6.77
CA SER A 194 17.62 17.10 -7.76
C SER A 194 18.98 17.25 -8.46
N ARG A 195 20.09 17.22 -7.72
CA ARG A 195 21.45 17.31 -8.28
C ARG A 195 21.78 16.16 -9.21
N LEU A 196 21.39 14.92 -8.87
CA LEU A 196 21.58 13.75 -9.72
C LEU A 196 20.86 13.92 -11.07
N LYS A 197 19.62 14.43 -11.03
CA LYS A 197 18.85 14.74 -12.24
C LYS A 197 19.52 15.80 -13.12
N HIS A 198 20.01 16.92 -12.53
CA HIS A 198 20.66 18.00 -13.29
C HIS A 198 22.04 17.60 -13.86
N SER A 199 22.74 16.68 -13.21
CA SER A 199 24.05 16.21 -13.67
C SER A 199 23.98 15.11 -14.73
N GLY A 200 22.79 14.73 -15.19
CA GLY A 200 22.60 13.67 -16.18
C GLY A 200 23.01 12.28 -15.69
N LYS A 201 23.10 12.08 -14.37
CA LYS A 201 23.44 10.77 -13.78
C LYS A 201 22.23 9.86 -13.60
N ILE A 202 21.01 10.40 -13.82
CA ILE A 202 19.73 9.69 -13.77
C ILE A 202 18.76 10.34 -14.77
#